data_0fcf69141e932b602678124abc85b1a5
#
_entry.id   0fcf69141e932b602678124abc85b1a5
#
_cell.length_a   1.000
_cell.length_b   1.000
_cell.length_c   1.000
_cell.angle_alpha   90.00
_cell.angle_beta   90.00
_cell.angle_gamma   90.00
#
_symmetry.space_group_name_H-M   'P 1'
#
loop_
_entity.id
_entity.type
_entity.pdbx_description
1 polymer ?
#
loop_
_entity_poly.entity_id
_entity_poly.type
_entity_poly.pdbx_seq_one_letter_code
_entity_poly.pdbx_strand_id
1 'polypeptide(L)'
;SARPITAHMLVNGFVILDQHPVVEQLRQRARDLLATPPTLTPAQHTWKRYSASNLLEDALDVAANDPQSAQIFLAQAVFAMLQYHFESNGRFIPRTKELLSQLDALDPPLAALAREFYANGNFAARLVAAQQIADRTVKVRGFFEWESEPEQIG
;
A
#
# COMPACT_ATOMS: atom_id res chain seq x y z
N SER A 1 -9.24 3.83 8.94
CA SER A 1 -9.21 3.36 7.55
C SER A 1 -8.05 4.04 6.82
N ALA A 2 -7.14 3.25 6.27
CA ALA A 2 -5.98 3.74 5.51
C ALA A 2 -6.36 4.44 4.19
N ARG A 3 -7.65 4.35 3.80
CA ARG A 3 -8.18 4.91 2.56
C ARG A 3 -9.52 5.63 2.83
N PRO A 4 -9.51 6.91 3.23
CA PRO A 4 -10.70 7.64 3.62
C PRO A 4 -11.48 8.17 2.40
N ILE A 5 -12.04 7.27 1.60
CA ILE A 5 -12.73 7.57 0.33
C ILE A 5 -13.87 8.57 0.54
N THR A 6 -14.72 8.33 1.54
CA THR A 6 -15.87 9.21 1.84
C THR A 6 -15.43 10.62 2.24
N ALA A 7 -14.33 10.74 3.02
CA ALA A 7 -13.80 12.04 3.39
C ALA A 7 -13.30 12.82 2.16
N HIS A 8 -12.57 12.16 1.26
CA HIS A 8 -12.16 12.78 -0.02
C HIS A 8 -13.35 13.20 -0.88
N MET A 9 -14.43 12.40 -0.93
CA MET A 9 -15.64 12.76 -1.66
C MET A 9 -16.33 13.98 -1.06
N LEU A 10 -16.42 14.06 0.27
CA LEU A 10 -17.04 15.20 0.96
C LEU A 10 -16.26 16.50 0.78
N VAL A 11 -14.91 16.43 0.82
CA VAL A 11 -14.07 17.64 0.68
C VAL A 11 -14.01 18.12 -0.76
N ASN A 12 -13.88 17.20 -1.74
CA ASN A 12 -13.65 17.56 -3.15
C ASN A 12 -14.91 17.52 -4.01
N GLY A 13 -16.04 17.04 -3.48
CA GLY A 13 -17.30 16.92 -4.20
C GLY A 13 -18.06 18.25 -4.30
N PHE A 14 -18.89 18.37 -5.32
CA PHE A 14 -19.84 19.47 -5.43
C PHE A 14 -21.09 19.17 -4.61
N VAL A 15 -21.55 20.17 -3.84
CA VAL A 15 -22.83 20.12 -3.14
C VAL A 15 -23.89 20.66 -4.09
N ILE A 16 -24.78 19.79 -4.56
CA ILE A 16 -25.86 20.16 -5.48
C ILE A 16 -27.02 20.81 -4.71
N LEU A 17 -27.27 20.34 -3.49
CA LEU A 17 -28.34 20.83 -2.63
C LEU A 17 -27.80 20.93 -1.20
N ASP A 18 -27.65 22.16 -0.72
CA ASP A 18 -27.18 22.45 0.65
C ASP A 18 -28.30 23.17 1.42
N GLN A 19 -29.23 22.38 1.96
CA GLN A 19 -30.36 22.90 2.73
C GLN A 19 -30.26 22.61 4.23
N HIS A 20 -29.15 21.96 4.67
CA HIS A 20 -29.04 21.56 6.06
C HIS A 20 -27.61 21.74 6.59
N PRO A 21 -27.42 22.38 7.77
CA PRO A 21 -26.08 22.61 8.34
C PRO A 21 -25.24 21.35 8.57
N VAL A 22 -25.84 20.16 8.51
CA VAL A 22 -25.13 18.88 8.61
C VAL A 22 -24.10 18.69 7.49
N VAL A 23 -24.34 19.22 6.29
CA VAL A 23 -23.43 19.08 5.16
C VAL A 23 -22.07 19.73 5.47
N GLU A 24 -22.09 20.98 5.95
CA GLU A 24 -20.85 21.67 6.32
C GLU A 24 -20.17 21.01 7.53
N GLN A 25 -20.92 20.52 8.51
CA GLN A 25 -20.36 19.77 9.64
C GLN A 25 -19.64 18.49 9.16
N LEU A 26 -20.22 17.75 8.21
CA LEU A 26 -19.60 16.56 7.63
C LEU A 26 -18.34 16.91 6.82
N ARG A 27 -18.38 18.00 6.06
CA ARG A 27 -17.21 18.50 5.32
C ARG A 27 -16.08 18.91 6.27
N GLN A 28 -16.40 19.60 7.36
CA GLN A 28 -15.40 19.97 8.35
C GLN A 28 -14.75 18.73 8.99
N ARG A 29 -15.56 17.76 9.45
CA ARG A 29 -15.05 16.49 9.98
C ARG A 29 -14.18 15.72 8.95
N ALA A 30 -14.54 15.77 7.68
CA ALA A 30 -13.77 15.17 6.61
C ALA A 30 -12.41 15.88 6.41
N ARG A 31 -12.39 17.22 6.47
CA ARG A 31 -11.15 18.02 6.44
C ARG A 31 -10.23 17.66 7.61
N ASP A 32 -10.78 17.60 8.82
CA ASP A 32 -10.04 17.27 10.04
C ASP A 32 -9.44 15.85 9.97
N LEU A 33 -10.23 14.89 9.46
CA LEU A 33 -9.75 13.51 9.23
C LEU A 33 -8.60 13.47 8.23
N LEU A 34 -8.70 14.22 7.13
CA LEU A 34 -7.67 14.24 6.10
C LEU A 34 -6.41 15.01 6.53
N ALA A 35 -6.54 15.95 7.48
CA ALA A 35 -5.41 16.65 8.08
C ALA A 35 -4.61 15.79 9.06
N THR A 36 -5.17 14.65 9.51
CA THR A 36 -4.53 13.73 10.45
C THR A 36 -4.17 12.43 9.73
N PRO A 37 -2.98 12.33 9.13
CA PRO A 37 -2.57 11.13 8.42
C PRO A 37 -2.46 9.93 9.36
N PRO A 38 -2.60 8.69 8.83
CA PRO A 38 -2.51 7.49 9.64
C PRO A 38 -1.11 7.32 10.21
N THR A 39 -1.05 6.93 11.49
CA THR A 39 0.20 6.51 12.14
C THR A 39 0.10 5.01 12.39
N LEU A 40 1.07 4.24 11.91
CA LEU A 40 1.15 2.81 12.17
C LEU A 40 1.77 2.55 13.53
N THR A 41 1.18 1.63 14.29
CA THR A 41 1.82 1.08 15.49
C THR A 41 2.98 0.16 15.13
N PRO A 42 3.94 -0.14 16.04
CA PRO A 42 5.01 -1.11 15.77
C PRO A 42 4.49 -2.47 15.28
N ALA A 43 3.44 -3.00 15.89
CA ALA A 43 2.81 -4.26 15.48
C ALA A 43 2.23 -4.19 14.06
N GLN A 44 1.60 -3.05 13.70
CA GLN A 44 1.09 -2.85 12.33
C GLN A 44 2.23 -2.74 11.31
N HIS A 45 3.36 -2.10 11.66
CA HIS A 45 4.56 -2.09 10.81
C HIS A 45 5.06 -3.51 10.55
N THR A 46 5.23 -4.31 11.61
CA THR A 46 5.69 -5.70 11.50
C THR A 46 4.73 -6.53 10.65
N TRP A 47 3.44 -6.51 10.95
CA TRP A 47 2.43 -7.26 10.21
C TRP A 47 2.39 -6.92 8.72
N LYS A 48 2.40 -5.64 8.36
CA LYS A 48 2.36 -5.22 6.95
C LYS A 48 3.62 -5.61 6.18
N ARG A 49 4.78 -5.51 6.81
CA ARG A 49 6.06 -5.97 6.25
C ARG A 49 6.04 -7.47 6.03
N TYR A 50 5.63 -8.23 7.05
CA TYR A 50 5.48 -9.68 6.96
C TYR A 50 4.54 -10.08 5.82
N SER A 51 3.32 -9.52 5.79
CA SER A 51 2.35 -9.88 4.77
C SER A 51 2.83 -9.60 3.35
N ALA A 52 3.53 -8.49 3.12
CA ALA A 52 4.06 -8.17 1.80
C ALA A 52 5.24 -9.08 1.41
N SER A 53 6.09 -9.46 2.37
CA SER A 53 7.23 -10.38 2.14
C SER A 53 6.74 -11.79 1.86
N ASN A 54 5.75 -12.27 2.62
CA ASN A 54 5.15 -13.60 2.41
C ASN A 54 4.57 -13.74 1.00
N LEU A 55 3.87 -12.72 0.48
CA LEU A 55 3.39 -12.74 -0.90
C LEU A 55 4.53 -12.82 -1.94
N LEU A 56 5.69 -12.24 -1.64
CA LEU A 56 6.86 -12.35 -2.52
C LEU A 56 7.47 -13.76 -2.46
N GLU A 57 7.52 -14.37 -1.29
CA GLU A 57 7.94 -15.75 -1.10
C GLU A 57 7.00 -16.71 -1.80
N ASP A 58 5.68 -16.57 -1.61
CA ASP A 58 4.67 -17.38 -2.31
C ASP A 58 4.85 -17.30 -3.84
N ALA A 59 5.18 -16.11 -4.38
CA ALA A 59 5.44 -15.96 -5.81
C ALA A 59 6.65 -16.78 -6.27
N LEU A 60 7.71 -16.86 -5.46
CA LEU A 60 8.91 -17.65 -5.76
C LEU A 60 8.63 -19.14 -5.66
N ASP A 61 7.93 -19.57 -4.63
CA ASP A 61 7.66 -20.99 -4.35
C ASP A 61 6.82 -21.64 -5.44
N VAL A 62 5.83 -20.90 -5.99
CA VAL A 62 4.96 -21.46 -7.02
C VAL A 62 5.47 -21.26 -8.44
N ALA A 63 6.51 -20.42 -8.65
CA ALA A 63 6.95 -19.98 -9.97
C ALA A 63 7.30 -21.10 -10.95
N ALA A 64 7.88 -22.20 -10.43
CA ALA A 64 8.28 -23.35 -11.25
C ALA A 64 7.10 -24.23 -11.70
N ASN A 65 6.04 -24.33 -10.87
CA ASN A 65 4.91 -25.23 -11.07
C ASN A 65 3.68 -24.51 -11.64
N ASP A 66 3.46 -23.26 -11.25
CA ASP A 66 2.34 -22.41 -11.69
C ASP A 66 2.82 -20.97 -11.92
N PRO A 67 3.43 -20.69 -13.09
CA PRO A 67 3.92 -19.36 -13.43
C PRO A 67 2.82 -18.28 -13.48
N GLN A 68 1.57 -18.68 -13.67
CA GLN A 68 0.44 -17.73 -13.73
C GLN A 68 0.08 -17.25 -12.33
N SER A 69 -0.08 -18.17 -11.37
CA SER A 69 -0.27 -17.82 -9.96
C SER A 69 0.91 -17.05 -9.39
N ALA A 70 2.15 -17.40 -9.78
CA ALA A 70 3.33 -16.64 -9.38
C ALA A 70 3.24 -15.16 -9.78
N GLN A 71 2.75 -14.85 -10.97
CA GLN A 71 2.56 -13.47 -11.40
C GLN A 71 1.50 -12.72 -10.59
N ILE A 72 0.45 -13.41 -10.15
CA ILE A 72 -0.59 -12.84 -9.30
C ILE A 72 0.00 -12.48 -7.93
N PHE A 73 0.67 -13.43 -7.28
CA PHE A 73 1.33 -13.19 -5.99
C PHE A 73 2.35 -12.05 -6.07
N LEU A 74 3.18 -12.04 -7.11
CA LEU A 74 4.19 -11.01 -7.32
C LEU A 74 3.57 -9.62 -7.49
N ALA A 75 2.45 -9.51 -8.22
CA ALA A 75 1.74 -8.25 -8.39
C ALA A 75 1.08 -7.78 -7.08
N GLN A 76 0.54 -8.70 -6.28
CA GLN A 76 -0.03 -8.41 -4.97
C GLN A 76 1.05 -7.98 -3.97
N ALA A 77 2.20 -8.66 -3.96
CA ALA A 77 3.35 -8.31 -3.13
C ALA A 77 3.80 -6.86 -3.37
N VAL A 78 4.06 -6.51 -4.64
CA VAL A 78 4.47 -5.15 -4.99
C VAL A 78 3.39 -4.14 -4.61
N PHE A 79 2.12 -4.43 -4.88
CA PHE A 79 1.03 -3.53 -4.50
C PHE A 79 0.96 -3.31 -2.99
N ALA A 80 1.12 -4.36 -2.18
CA ALA A 80 1.16 -4.28 -0.72
C ALA A 80 2.36 -3.46 -0.22
N MET A 81 3.55 -3.64 -0.82
CA MET A 81 4.75 -2.87 -0.53
C MET A 81 4.56 -1.38 -0.79
N LEU A 82 3.96 -1.02 -1.92
CA LEU A 82 3.67 0.38 -2.26
C LEU A 82 2.66 1.00 -1.30
N GLN A 83 1.60 0.26 -0.91
CA GLN A 83 0.64 0.73 0.09
C GLN A 83 1.31 0.96 1.45
N TYR A 84 2.15 0.01 1.89
CA TYR A 84 2.92 0.15 3.12
C TYR A 84 3.85 1.38 3.07
N HIS A 85 4.48 1.66 1.93
CA HIS A 85 5.34 2.82 1.77
C HIS A 85 4.59 4.13 2.01
N PHE A 86 3.37 4.29 1.51
CA PHE A 86 2.54 5.46 1.81
C PHE A 86 2.25 5.57 3.30
N GLU A 87 1.76 4.51 3.93
CA GLU A 87 1.37 4.52 5.35
C GLU A 87 2.57 4.73 6.28
N SER A 88 3.71 4.10 5.99
CA SER A 88 4.94 4.26 6.78
C SER A 88 5.54 5.67 6.69
N ASN A 89 5.19 6.42 5.64
CA ASN A 89 5.52 7.83 5.48
C ASN A 89 4.40 8.78 5.94
N GLY A 90 3.44 8.29 6.74
CA GLY A 90 2.34 9.10 7.25
C GLY A 90 1.45 9.66 6.15
N ARG A 91 1.18 8.88 5.11
CA ARG A 91 0.29 9.24 4.00
C ARG A 91 -0.87 8.26 3.90
N PHE A 92 -2.04 8.76 3.52
CA PHE A 92 -3.14 7.89 3.15
C PHE A 92 -2.82 7.14 1.85
N ILE A 93 -3.28 5.88 1.77
CA ILE A 93 -3.17 5.10 0.55
C ILE A 93 -4.02 5.76 -0.54
N PRO A 94 -3.43 6.15 -1.69
CA PRO A 94 -4.16 6.75 -2.79
C PRO A 94 -5.16 5.78 -3.44
N ARG A 95 -6.06 6.30 -4.27
CA ARG A 95 -6.84 5.46 -5.18
C ARG A 95 -5.88 4.76 -6.14
N THR A 96 -6.18 3.51 -6.51
CA THR A 96 -5.31 2.70 -7.36
C THR A 96 -4.91 3.43 -8.66
N LYS A 97 -5.84 4.17 -9.28
CA LYS A 97 -5.57 4.97 -10.49
C LYS A 97 -4.64 6.17 -10.27
N GLU A 98 -4.42 6.58 -9.04
CA GLU A 98 -3.57 7.72 -8.66
C GLU A 98 -2.28 7.28 -7.98
N LEU A 99 -2.15 5.97 -7.68
CA LEU A 99 -1.06 5.44 -6.86
C LEU A 99 0.31 5.80 -7.44
N LEU A 100 0.54 5.54 -8.74
CA LEU A 100 1.83 5.81 -9.36
C LEU A 100 2.12 7.31 -9.49
N SER A 101 1.13 8.15 -9.79
CA SER A 101 1.33 9.60 -9.88
C SER A 101 1.60 10.23 -8.51
N GLN A 102 0.96 9.74 -7.45
CA GLN A 102 1.26 10.21 -6.10
C GLN A 102 2.58 9.64 -5.56
N LEU A 103 2.98 8.46 -6.02
CA LEU A 103 4.28 7.91 -5.71
C LEU A 103 5.42 8.72 -6.36
N ASP A 104 5.22 9.25 -7.58
CA ASP A 104 6.17 10.17 -8.23
C ASP A 104 6.46 11.41 -7.35
N ALA A 105 5.44 11.91 -6.65
CA ALA A 105 5.61 13.05 -5.75
C ALA A 105 6.24 12.69 -4.40
N LEU A 106 6.07 11.45 -3.93
CA LEU A 106 6.58 11.00 -2.64
C LEU A 106 8.00 10.44 -2.72
N ASP A 107 8.25 9.55 -3.69
CA ASP A 107 9.52 8.83 -3.90
C ASP A 107 9.70 8.54 -5.40
N PRO A 108 10.23 9.51 -6.19
CA PRO A 108 10.40 9.35 -7.63
C PRO A 108 11.19 8.10 -8.05
N PRO A 109 12.30 7.72 -7.37
CA PRO A 109 13.02 6.49 -7.70
C PRO A 109 12.19 5.22 -7.48
N LEU A 110 11.36 5.15 -6.42
CA LEU A 110 10.46 4.03 -6.20
C LEU A 110 9.35 4.00 -7.24
N ALA A 111 8.83 5.16 -7.65
CA ALA A 111 7.84 5.25 -8.73
C ALA A 111 8.38 4.73 -10.06
N ALA A 112 9.64 5.02 -10.39
CA ALA A 112 10.30 4.48 -11.59
C ALA A 112 10.38 2.96 -11.56
N LEU A 113 10.82 2.37 -10.44
CA LEU A 113 10.84 0.90 -10.25
C LEU A 113 9.45 0.28 -10.36
N ALA A 114 8.43 0.91 -9.77
CA ALA A 114 7.06 0.43 -9.87
C ALA A 114 6.53 0.46 -11.31
N ARG A 115 6.83 1.51 -12.07
CA ARG A 115 6.47 1.59 -13.50
C ARG A 115 7.16 0.52 -14.32
N GLU A 116 8.46 0.30 -14.09
CA GLU A 116 9.22 -0.77 -14.74
C GLU A 116 8.59 -2.13 -14.44
N PHE A 117 8.27 -2.41 -13.19
CA PHE A 117 7.60 -3.63 -12.76
C PHE A 117 6.28 -3.87 -13.53
N TYR A 118 5.40 -2.88 -13.58
CA TYR A 118 4.09 -3.04 -14.21
C TYR A 118 4.13 -3.00 -15.75
N ALA A 119 5.13 -2.36 -16.35
CA ALA A 119 5.30 -2.32 -17.80
C ALA A 119 5.95 -3.59 -18.37
N ASN A 120 6.71 -4.33 -17.56
CA ASN A 120 7.49 -5.48 -18.03
C ASN A 120 6.62 -6.74 -18.11
N GLY A 121 6.69 -7.47 -19.24
CA GLY A 121 6.02 -8.75 -19.43
C GLY A 121 6.83 -9.98 -18.98
N ASN A 122 8.13 -9.81 -18.72
CA ASN A 122 9.02 -10.90 -18.33
C ASN A 122 9.02 -11.10 -16.82
N PHE A 123 8.72 -12.31 -16.35
CA PHE A 123 8.66 -12.64 -14.92
C PHE A 123 9.98 -12.39 -14.19
N ALA A 124 11.12 -12.80 -14.77
CA ALA A 124 12.42 -12.62 -14.12
C ALA A 124 12.79 -11.14 -13.94
N ALA A 125 12.51 -10.31 -14.96
CA ALA A 125 12.73 -8.86 -14.87
C ALA A 125 11.79 -8.21 -13.82
N ARG A 126 10.52 -8.63 -13.78
CA ARG A 126 9.57 -8.18 -12.74
C ARG A 126 10.02 -8.60 -11.35
N LEU A 127 10.57 -9.81 -11.19
CA LEU A 127 11.09 -10.28 -9.91
C LEU A 127 12.26 -9.42 -9.42
N VAL A 128 13.18 -9.05 -10.30
CA VAL A 128 14.29 -8.14 -9.97
C VAL A 128 13.76 -6.78 -9.52
N ALA A 129 12.81 -6.20 -10.25
CA ALA A 129 12.20 -4.93 -9.87
C ALA A 129 11.44 -5.05 -8.53
N ALA A 130 10.70 -6.13 -8.31
CA ALA A 130 9.99 -6.39 -7.05
C ALA A 130 10.97 -6.48 -5.86
N GLN A 131 12.11 -7.13 -6.02
CA GLN A 131 13.14 -7.21 -4.97
C GLN A 131 13.72 -5.82 -4.65
N GLN A 132 13.97 -4.99 -5.66
CA GLN A 132 14.44 -3.61 -5.45
C GLN A 132 13.37 -2.75 -4.75
N ILE A 133 12.09 -2.96 -5.07
CA ILE A 133 10.97 -2.33 -4.38
C ILE A 133 10.92 -2.80 -2.91
N ALA A 134 11.08 -4.10 -2.63
CA ALA A 134 11.14 -4.63 -1.28
C ALA A 134 12.27 -4.02 -0.45
N ASP A 135 13.47 -3.89 -1.02
CA ASP A 135 14.63 -3.27 -0.38
C ASP A 135 14.36 -1.82 0.05
N ARG A 136 13.60 -1.06 -0.75
CA ARG A 136 13.25 0.34 -0.43
C ARG A 136 12.09 0.48 0.54
N THR A 137 11.16 -0.45 0.54
CA THR A 137 9.90 -0.34 1.29
C THR A 137 9.91 -1.15 2.57
N VAL A 138 9.81 -2.47 2.46
CA VAL A 138 9.73 -3.37 3.62
C VAL A 138 11.10 -3.69 4.22
N LYS A 139 12.18 -3.50 3.46
CA LYS A 139 13.58 -3.71 3.89
C LYS A 139 13.81 -5.13 4.41
N VAL A 140 13.29 -6.11 3.69
CA VAL A 140 13.41 -7.54 3.98
C VAL A 140 14.05 -8.23 2.80
N ARG A 141 15.03 -9.09 3.07
CA ARG A 141 15.63 -10.01 2.10
C ARG A 141 15.56 -11.42 2.67
N GLY A 142 14.99 -12.35 1.90
CA GLY A 142 14.75 -13.70 2.34
C GLY A 142 13.57 -13.82 3.30
N PHE A 143 13.55 -14.88 4.08
CA PHE A 143 12.48 -15.22 5.00
C PHE A 143 12.31 -14.15 6.10
N PHE A 144 11.08 -13.68 6.30
CA PHE A 144 10.73 -12.75 7.37
C PHE A 144 10.35 -13.54 8.63
N GLU A 145 11.30 -13.72 9.53
CA GLU A 145 11.01 -14.31 10.84
C GLU A 145 10.27 -13.30 11.72
N TRP A 146 9.08 -13.65 12.15
CA TRP A 146 8.29 -12.88 13.09
C TRP A 146 7.56 -13.81 14.06
N GLU A 147 7.73 -13.55 15.34
CA GLU A 147 6.95 -14.17 16.40
C GLU A 147 5.90 -13.15 16.88
N SER A 148 4.63 -13.56 16.90
CA SER A 148 3.57 -12.76 17.53
C SER A 148 3.73 -12.80 19.05
N GLU A 149 3.61 -11.66 19.70
CA GLU A 149 3.46 -11.66 21.16
C GLU A 149 2.15 -12.43 21.50
N PRO A 150 2.18 -13.30 22.53
CA PRO A 150 0.99 -14.02 22.94
C PRO A 150 -0.10 -13.03 23.36
N GLU A 151 -1.26 -13.07 22.70
CA GLU A 151 -2.45 -12.34 23.16
C GLU A 151 -2.90 -12.94 24.49
N GLN A 152 -3.00 -12.12 25.54
CA GLN A 152 -3.69 -12.52 26.74
C GLN A 152 -5.20 -12.59 26.42
N ILE A 153 -5.69 -13.82 26.32
CA ILE A 153 -7.11 -14.09 26.24
C ILE A 153 -7.69 -13.81 27.63
N GLY A 154 -8.35 -12.65 27.78
CA GLY A 154 -9.07 -12.26 28.99
C GLY A 154 -10.46 -12.91 29.05
#